data_fdf5d110e22f34f066c675d6cb8e97be
#
_entry.id   fdf5d110e22f34f066c675d6cb8e97be
#
_cell.length_a   1.000
_cell.length_b   1.000
_cell.length_c   1.000
_cell.angle_alpha   90.00
_cell.angle_beta   90.00
_cell.angle_gamma   90.00
#
_symmetry.space_group_name_H-M   'P 1'
#
loop_
_entity.id
_entity.type
_entity.pdbx_description
1 polymer ?
#
loop_
_entity_poly.entity_id
_entity_poly.type
_entity_poly.pdbx_seq_one_letter_code
_entity_poly.pdbx_strand_id
1 'polypeptide(L)' 'MKTRLTCPCGETIRAEDEDQLVELTQQHLADAHPGMTYGRDEILFIAT' A
#
# COMPACT_ATOMS: atom_id res chain seq x y z
N MET A 1 5.22 -7.99 -11.75
CA MET A 1 5.67 -7.23 -10.56
C MET A 1 4.57 -6.33 -10.08
N LYS A 2 4.29 -6.33 -8.80
CA LYS A 2 3.19 -5.54 -8.23
C LYS A 2 3.71 -4.18 -7.79
N THR A 3 3.34 -3.15 -8.53
CA THR A 3 3.84 -1.80 -8.27
C THR A 3 2.72 -0.78 -8.08
N ARG A 4 1.47 -1.23 -8.09
CA ARG A 4 0.32 -0.35 -7.93
C ARG A 4 -0.65 -0.97 -6.92
N LEU A 5 -1.25 -0.09 -6.11
CA LEU A 5 -2.23 -0.51 -5.13
C LEU A 5 -3.32 0.55 -5.05
N THR A 6 -4.57 0.09 -5.09
CA THR A 6 -5.70 0.99 -4.89
C THR A 6 -6.22 0.83 -3.48
N CYS A 7 -6.09 1.88 -2.68
CA CYS A 7 -6.61 1.89 -1.32
C CYS A 7 -8.14 1.87 -1.35
N PRO A 8 -8.80 1.20 -0.38
CA PRO A 8 -10.26 1.22 -0.30
C PRO A 8 -10.86 2.62 -0.23
N CYS A 9 -10.07 3.62 0.17
CA CYS A 9 -10.53 5.00 0.19
C CYS A 9 -10.52 5.66 -1.19
N GLY A 10 -10.08 4.95 -2.23
CA GLY A 10 -10.03 5.48 -3.59
C GLY A 10 -8.67 6.01 -4.01
N GLU A 11 -7.71 6.07 -3.10
CA GLU A 11 -6.37 6.55 -3.41
C GLU A 11 -5.57 5.47 -4.13
N THR A 12 -4.87 5.86 -5.18
CA THR A 12 -4.00 4.93 -5.92
C THR A 12 -2.54 5.23 -5.58
N ILE A 13 -1.83 4.20 -5.14
CA ILE A 13 -0.42 4.31 -4.78
C ILE A 13 0.40 3.59 -5.83
N ARG A 14 1.43 4.25 -6.34
CA ARG A 14 2.33 3.69 -7.34
C ARG A 14 3.77 3.77 -6.84
N ALA A 15 4.55 2.76 -7.18
CA ALA A 15 5.94 2.68 -6.78
C ALA A 15 6.77 2.07 -7.90
N GLU A 16 8.08 2.08 -7.74
CA GLU A 16 8.99 1.51 -8.73
C GLU A 16 9.17 0.01 -8.55
N ASP A 17 9.00 -0.48 -7.32
CA ASP A 17 9.12 -1.91 -7.02
C ASP A 17 8.20 -2.26 -5.84
N GLU A 18 8.17 -3.56 -5.52
CA GLU A 18 7.28 -4.05 -4.47
C GLU A 18 7.67 -3.55 -3.09
N ASP A 19 8.97 -3.47 -2.81
CA ASP A 19 9.45 -2.99 -1.52
C ASP A 19 9.04 -1.53 -1.30
N GLN A 20 9.21 -0.71 -2.33
CA GLN A 20 8.81 0.69 -2.25
C GLN A 20 7.29 0.82 -2.12
N LEU A 21 6.55 -0.03 -2.83
CA LEU A 21 5.09 -0.01 -2.74
C LEU A 21 4.62 -0.30 -1.31
N VAL A 22 5.21 -1.29 -0.66
CA VAL A 22 4.88 -1.63 0.72
C VAL A 22 5.15 -0.44 1.63
N GLU A 23 6.30 0.18 1.48
CA GLU A 23 6.69 1.33 2.32
C GLU A 23 5.74 2.51 2.12
N LEU A 24 5.44 2.85 0.88
CA LEU A 24 4.53 3.96 0.58
C LEU A 24 3.12 3.67 1.08
N THR A 25 2.66 2.44 0.94
CA THR A 25 1.34 2.05 1.41
C THR A 25 1.25 2.14 2.91
N GLN A 26 2.25 1.66 3.63
CA GLN A 26 2.26 1.75 5.09
C GLN A 26 2.28 3.19 5.55
N GLN A 27 2.99 4.05 4.86
CA GLN A 27 3.02 5.47 5.16
C GLN A 27 1.66 6.13 4.95
N HIS A 28 1.00 5.78 3.84
CA HIS A 28 -0.35 6.27 3.56
C HIS A 28 -1.33 5.83 4.63
N LEU A 29 -1.26 4.57 5.04
CA LEU A 29 -2.17 4.06 6.07
C LEU A 29 -1.95 4.77 7.41
N ALA A 30 -0.70 5.04 7.76
CA ALA A 30 -0.40 5.74 9.00
C ALA A 30 -0.96 7.16 9.01
N ASP A 31 -0.95 7.83 7.85
CA ASP A 31 -1.42 9.20 7.73
C ASP A 31 -2.94 9.30 7.57
N ALA A 32 -3.50 8.49 6.67
CA ALA A 32 -4.90 8.63 6.28
C ALA A 32 -5.82 7.70 7.05
N HIS A 33 -5.30 6.58 7.53
CA HIS A 33 -6.09 5.55 8.20
C HIS A 33 -5.41 5.08 9.49
N PRO A 34 -5.24 5.97 10.48
CA PRO A 34 -4.58 5.58 11.74
C PRO A 34 -5.38 4.46 12.39
N GLY A 35 -4.70 3.40 12.81
CA GLY A 35 -5.33 2.23 13.36
C GLY A 35 -5.49 1.08 12.38
N MET A 36 -5.35 1.34 11.08
CA MET A 36 -5.30 0.29 10.07
C MET A 36 -3.84 -0.03 9.76
N THR A 37 -3.40 -1.20 10.16
CA THR A 37 -2.04 -1.63 9.86
C THR A 37 -2.09 -2.89 9.01
N TYR A 38 -1.43 -2.82 7.85
CA TYR A 38 -1.30 -3.96 6.96
C TYR A 38 0.15 -4.41 6.92
N GLY A 39 0.36 -5.71 7.02
CA GLY A 39 1.68 -6.27 6.83
C GLY A 39 2.03 -6.34 5.36
N ARG A 40 3.30 -6.65 5.09
CA ARG A 40 3.80 -6.75 3.72
C ARG A 40 2.97 -7.72 2.88
N ASP A 41 2.63 -8.89 3.44
CA ASP A 41 1.88 -9.90 2.71
C ASP A 41 0.49 -9.39 2.33
N GLU A 42 -0.16 -8.68 3.22
CA GLU A 42 -1.49 -8.15 2.97
C GLU A 42 -1.45 -7.07 1.89
N ILE A 43 -0.45 -6.20 1.95
CA ILE A 43 -0.28 -5.15 0.95
C ILE A 43 -0.06 -5.75 -0.43
N LEU A 44 0.82 -6.73 -0.53
CA LEU A 44 1.12 -7.37 -1.81
C LEU A 44 -0.04 -8.22 -2.32
N PHE A 45 -0.90 -8.68 -1.42
CA PHE A 45 -2.09 -9.43 -1.81
C PHE A 45 -3.09 -8.55 -2.58
N ILE A 46 -3.26 -7.30 -2.16
CA ILE A 46 -4.20 -6.38 -2.81
C ILE A 46 -3.54 -5.53 -3.90
N ALA A 47 -2.22 -5.54 -3.99
CA ALA A 47 -1.50 -4.83 -5.05
C ALA A 47 -1.67 -5.50 -6.41
N THR A 48 -1.56 -4.72 -7.45
CA THR A 48 -1.65 -5.23 -8.83
C THR A 48 -0.47 -4.81 -9.69
#